data_9077aa695fb625ae645083581f3c394a
#
_entry.id   9077aa695fb625ae645083581f3c394a
#
_cell.length_a   1.000
_cell.length_b   1.000
_cell.length_c   1.000
_cell.angle_alpha   90.00
_cell.angle_beta   90.00
_cell.angle_gamma   90.00
#
_symmetry.space_group_name_H-M   'P 1'
#
loop_
_entity.id
_entity.type
_entity.pdbx_description
1 polymer ?
#
loop_
_entity_poly.entity_id
_entity_poly.type
_entity_poly.pdbx_seq_one_letter_code
_entity_poly.pdbx_strand_id
1 'polypeptide(L)'
;MEEGGKRMQPSQNQPIVKIAPNNPVFDLPVIVGIEEGLFAKAGLEVGFSATYADREKDGAATIFMARLKESLFDSGSADSYNVCEWASIDRLERGTRGGNIAALRAAVAAQAILTLDDKLQVPRDMADVPVMVQELTGSHYTAIQMLESAVGAEHVKMQKGGLPQARYAALKSGAARAITVMEPFISLGLKDGAHIIAASFYRGGEVISPDLTPEQRKTYYDAENEAVDLINADFYKYAHHVTAHAKGALKPNELSRAFVRYKHVDYYDVTAFNRAYDWMKARGMSEGQSQHAALVVG
;
A
#
# COMPACT_ATOMS: atom_id res chain seq x y z
N MET A 1 -19.65 0.99 -44.68
CA MET A 1 -20.26 -0.01 -43.77
C MET A 1 -19.57 0.18 -42.43
N GLU A 2 -20.25 0.90 -41.53
CA GLU A 2 -19.77 1.13 -40.16
C GLU A 2 -20.17 -0.06 -39.30
N GLU A 3 -19.20 -0.85 -38.87
CA GLU A 3 -19.44 -1.85 -37.81
C GLU A 3 -19.45 -1.12 -36.47
N GLY A 4 -20.66 -0.83 -35.99
CA GLY A 4 -20.90 -0.30 -34.68
C GLY A 4 -20.52 -1.33 -33.61
N GLY A 5 -19.40 -1.10 -32.94
CA GLY A 5 -19.03 -1.85 -31.74
C GLY A 5 -20.11 -1.71 -30.67
N LYS A 6 -20.91 -2.75 -30.47
CA LYS A 6 -21.85 -2.85 -29.36
C LYS A 6 -21.03 -2.81 -28.05
N ARG A 7 -21.10 -1.69 -27.33
CA ARG A 7 -20.75 -1.69 -25.89
C ARG A 7 -21.65 -2.71 -25.23
N MET A 8 -21.07 -3.78 -24.70
CA MET A 8 -21.80 -4.71 -23.83
C MET A 8 -22.30 -3.91 -22.63
N GLN A 9 -23.62 -3.84 -22.46
CA GLN A 9 -24.21 -3.33 -21.22
C GLN A 9 -23.93 -4.36 -20.11
N PRO A 10 -23.55 -3.93 -18.89
CA PRO A 10 -23.38 -4.84 -17.77
C PRO A 10 -24.70 -5.60 -17.51
N SER A 11 -24.61 -6.90 -17.33
CA SER A 11 -25.76 -7.72 -16.96
C SER A 11 -26.22 -7.32 -15.55
N GLN A 12 -27.53 -7.22 -15.34
CA GLN A 12 -28.17 -6.75 -14.09
C GLN A 12 -27.89 -7.62 -12.83
N ASN A 13 -26.92 -8.55 -12.85
CA ASN A 13 -26.67 -9.52 -11.77
C ASN A 13 -25.19 -9.91 -11.62
N GLN A 14 -24.24 -9.03 -11.96
CA GLN A 14 -22.83 -9.33 -11.68
C GLN A 14 -22.53 -9.11 -10.20
N PRO A 15 -21.80 -10.02 -9.54
CA PRO A 15 -21.36 -9.81 -8.17
C PRO A 15 -20.45 -8.59 -8.08
N ILE A 16 -20.74 -7.70 -7.14
CA ILE A 16 -20.01 -6.45 -6.93
C ILE A 16 -18.94 -6.72 -5.87
N VAL A 17 -17.68 -6.38 -6.18
CA VAL A 17 -16.56 -6.38 -5.23
C VAL A 17 -16.11 -4.93 -4.99
N LYS A 18 -16.26 -4.47 -3.77
CA LYS A 18 -15.93 -3.10 -3.37
C LYS A 18 -14.58 -3.05 -2.69
N ILE A 19 -13.71 -2.18 -3.20
CA ILE A 19 -12.33 -2.02 -2.72
C ILE A 19 -12.22 -0.73 -1.92
N ALA A 20 -11.69 -0.79 -0.70
CA ALA A 20 -11.33 0.44 0.02
C ALA A 20 -9.99 0.99 -0.51
N PRO A 21 -9.93 2.30 -0.88
CA PRO A 21 -8.74 2.85 -1.54
C PRO A 21 -7.54 2.93 -0.58
N ASN A 22 -6.36 2.63 -1.11
CA ASN A 22 -5.08 2.84 -0.43
C ASN A 22 -4.31 4.02 -1.10
N ASN A 23 -3.11 3.82 -1.59
CA ASN A 23 -2.41 4.77 -2.45
C ASN A 23 -2.37 4.23 -3.87
N PRO A 24 -2.47 5.06 -4.91
CA PRO A 24 -2.50 4.59 -6.29
C PRO A 24 -1.31 3.72 -6.70
N VAL A 25 -0.14 3.90 -6.08
CA VAL A 25 1.01 3.01 -6.31
C VAL A 25 0.74 1.57 -5.89
N PHE A 26 -0.11 1.36 -4.90
CA PHE A 26 -0.51 0.01 -4.45
C PHE A 26 -1.77 -0.49 -5.16
N ASP A 27 -2.67 0.43 -5.51
CA ASP A 27 -3.95 0.13 -6.13
C ASP A 27 -3.86 0.07 -7.67
N LEU A 28 -2.69 0.35 -8.26
CA LEU A 28 -2.54 0.45 -9.71
C LEU A 28 -3.06 -0.79 -10.47
N PRO A 29 -2.82 -2.03 -10.02
CA PRO A 29 -3.38 -3.21 -10.69
C PRO A 29 -4.91 -3.20 -10.72
N VAL A 30 -5.55 -2.81 -9.62
CA VAL A 30 -7.03 -2.69 -9.56
C VAL A 30 -7.53 -1.56 -10.46
N ILE A 31 -6.86 -0.39 -10.45
CA ILE A 31 -7.20 0.75 -11.30
C ILE A 31 -7.15 0.32 -12.77
N VAL A 32 -6.05 -0.31 -13.19
CA VAL A 32 -5.86 -0.78 -14.57
C VAL A 32 -6.86 -1.89 -14.92
N GLY A 33 -7.11 -2.82 -14.00
CA GLY A 33 -8.12 -3.87 -14.21
C GLY A 33 -9.53 -3.32 -14.45
N ILE A 34 -9.90 -2.24 -13.76
CA ILE A 34 -11.17 -1.51 -13.98
C ILE A 34 -11.12 -0.77 -15.32
N GLU A 35 -10.08 0.01 -15.58
CA GLU A 35 -9.93 0.86 -16.78
C GLU A 35 -9.94 0.03 -18.07
N GLU A 36 -9.23 -1.11 -18.10
CA GLU A 36 -9.14 -2.01 -19.25
C GLU A 36 -10.31 -3.02 -19.30
N GLY A 37 -11.23 -2.95 -18.34
CA GLY A 37 -12.42 -3.77 -18.29
C GLY A 37 -12.15 -5.26 -18.02
N LEU A 38 -11.03 -5.60 -17.38
CA LEU A 38 -10.62 -6.99 -17.14
C LEU A 38 -11.56 -7.70 -16.17
N PHE A 39 -11.95 -7.04 -15.08
CA PHE A 39 -12.92 -7.57 -14.13
C PHE A 39 -14.29 -7.80 -14.79
N ALA A 40 -14.77 -6.84 -15.58
CA ALA A 40 -16.04 -6.98 -16.28
C ALA A 40 -16.04 -8.14 -17.28
N LYS A 41 -14.94 -8.36 -18.01
CA LYS A 41 -14.75 -9.52 -18.90
C LYS A 41 -14.78 -10.85 -18.13
N ALA A 42 -14.27 -10.84 -16.90
CA ALA A 42 -14.28 -12.01 -16.00
C ALA A 42 -15.63 -12.21 -15.30
N GLY A 43 -16.63 -11.34 -15.53
CA GLY A 43 -17.95 -11.45 -14.92
C GLY A 43 -18.07 -10.87 -13.51
N LEU A 44 -17.14 -9.98 -13.12
CA LEU A 44 -17.18 -9.26 -11.85
C LEU A 44 -17.37 -7.75 -12.10
N GLU A 45 -18.20 -7.12 -11.27
CA GLU A 45 -18.21 -5.67 -11.14
C GLU A 45 -17.27 -5.27 -9.97
N VAL A 46 -16.22 -4.52 -10.26
CA VAL A 46 -15.24 -4.07 -9.26
C VAL A 46 -15.19 -2.55 -9.23
N GLY A 47 -15.21 -1.98 -8.03
CA GLY A 47 -15.14 -0.54 -7.86
C GLY A 47 -14.59 -0.11 -6.50
N PHE A 48 -14.14 1.12 -6.42
CA PHE A 48 -13.71 1.69 -5.14
C PHE A 48 -14.92 2.17 -4.33
N SER A 49 -14.93 1.87 -3.03
CA SER A 49 -15.99 2.25 -2.08
C SER A 49 -15.86 3.70 -1.58
N ALA A 50 -14.76 4.37 -1.88
CA ALA A 50 -14.51 5.78 -1.57
C ALA A 50 -13.51 6.36 -2.57
N THR A 51 -13.31 7.68 -2.54
CA THR A 51 -12.31 8.36 -3.39
C THR A 51 -10.96 8.52 -2.68
N TYR A 52 -9.90 8.76 -3.46
CA TYR A 52 -8.60 9.15 -2.90
C TYR A 52 -8.65 10.49 -2.16
N ALA A 53 -9.56 11.40 -2.55
CA ALA A 53 -9.79 12.66 -1.85
C ALA A 53 -10.40 12.45 -0.45
N ASP A 54 -11.28 11.46 -0.29
CA ASP A 54 -11.84 11.10 1.01
C ASP A 54 -10.75 10.53 1.91
N ARG A 55 -9.86 9.70 1.36
CA ARG A 55 -8.70 9.19 2.08
C ARG A 55 -7.73 10.30 2.49
N GLU A 56 -7.54 11.33 1.70
CA GLU A 56 -6.70 12.49 2.06
C GLU A 56 -7.27 13.25 3.26
N LYS A 57 -8.59 13.42 3.35
CA LYS A 57 -9.27 14.05 4.49
C LYS A 57 -9.11 13.25 5.78
N ASP A 58 -9.11 11.92 5.68
CA ASP A 58 -8.97 10.99 6.80
C ASP A 58 -7.54 10.92 7.38
N GLY A 59 -6.55 11.50 6.71
CA GLY A 59 -5.14 11.43 7.10
C GLY A 59 -4.78 11.97 8.49
N ALA A 60 -5.73 12.66 9.16
CA ALA A 60 -5.62 13.11 10.54
C ALA A 60 -6.12 12.08 11.57
N ALA A 61 -6.74 10.97 11.16
CA ALA A 61 -7.24 9.96 12.08
C ALA A 61 -6.08 9.31 12.85
N THR A 62 -6.04 9.56 14.16
CA THR A 62 -5.02 9.05 15.07
C THR A 62 -5.34 7.64 15.52
N ILE A 63 -6.62 7.27 15.55
CA ILE A 63 -7.09 5.94 15.93
C ILE A 63 -7.00 5.03 14.71
N PHE A 64 -6.25 3.97 14.84
CA PHE A 64 -5.96 3.01 13.81
C PHE A 64 -7.20 2.45 13.08
N MET A 65 -8.20 1.96 13.82
CA MET A 65 -9.42 1.40 13.24
C MET A 65 -10.39 2.45 12.70
N ALA A 66 -10.19 3.72 13.02
CA ALA A 66 -10.98 4.82 12.46
C ALA A 66 -10.46 5.33 11.11
N ARG A 67 -9.35 4.79 10.59
CA ARG A 67 -8.85 5.14 9.27
C ARG A 67 -9.80 4.63 8.19
N LEU A 68 -9.94 5.39 7.13
CA LEU A 68 -10.98 5.19 6.13
C LEU A 68 -11.10 3.74 5.63
N LYS A 69 -10.01 3.12 5.19
CA LYS A 69 -10.08 1.78 4.61
C LYS A 69 -10.44 0.69 5.62
N GLU A 70 -9.94 0.81 6.86
CA GLU A 70 -10.26 -0.09 7.94
C GLU A 70 -11.73 0.07 8.36
N SER A 71 -12.20 1.31 8.47
CA SER A 71 -13.59 1.64 8.78
C SER A 71 -14.56 1.17 7.68
N LEU A 72 -14.21 1.37 6.41
CA LEU A 72 -15.01 0.88 5.28
C LEU A 72 -15.12 -0.65 5.28
N PHE A 73 -14.02 -1.35 5.59
CA PHE A 73 -14.03 -2.80 5.67
C PHE A 73 -14.85 -3.30 6.87
N ASP A 74 -14.62 -2.79 8.06
CA ASP A 74 -15.34 -3.20 9.27
C ASP A 74 -16.84 -2.91 9.21
N SER A 75 -17.25 -1.82 8.54
CA SER A 75 -18.67 -1.50 8.32
C SER A 75 -19.33 -2.34 7.23
N GLY A 76 -18.61 -3.15 6.48
CA GLY A 76 -19.12 -3.88 5.32
C GLY A 76 -19.30 -3.01 4.07
N SER A 77 -18.80 -1.77 4.09
CA SER A 77 -18.85 -0.88 2.92
C SER A 77 -17.78 -1.20 1.87
N ALA A 78 -16.75 -1.96 2.25
CA ALA A 78 -15.75 -2.52 1.35
C ALA A 78 -15.55 -4.01 1.62
N ASP A 79 -15.26 -4.78 0.56
CA ASP A 79 -15.04 -6.22 0.61
C ASP A 79 -13.57 -6.58 0.64
N SER A 80 -12.70 -5.68 0.20
CA SER A 80 -11.26 -5.88 0.21
C SER A 80 -10.50 -4.56 0.36
N TYR A 81 -9.28 -4.66 0.85
CA TYR A 81 -8.27 -3.61 0.79
C TYR A 81 -6.87 -4.19 0.90
N ASN A 82 -5.90 -3.52 0.30
CA ASN A 82 -4.50 -3.89 0.48
C ASN A 82 -3.84 -3.04 1.59
N VAL A 83 -2.87 -3.65 2.27
CA VAL A 83 -2.15 -3.04 3.38
C VAL A 83 -0.75 -3.67 3.51
N CYS A 84 0.18 -3.09 4.29
CA CYS A 84 1.46 -3.76 4.53
C CYS A 84 1.26 -5.07 5.31
N GLU A 85 2.17 -6.03 5.15
CA GLU A 85 2.05 -7.36 5.76
C GLU A 85 1.85 -7.31 7.27
N TRP A 86 2.62 -6.52 7.98
CA TRP A 86 2.49 -6.33 9.44
C TRP A 86 1.11 -5.82 9.84
N ALA A 87 0.64 -4.77 9.18
CA ALA A 87 -0.66 -4.19 9.48
C ALA A 87 -1.81 -5.11 9.04
N SER A 88 -1.65 -6.01 8.06
CA SER A 88 -2.69 -6.99 7.73
C SER A 88 -2.97 -7.93 8.90
N ILE A 89 -1.92 -8.39 9.56
CA ILE A 89 -2.02 -9.24 10.75
C ILE A 89 -2.69 -8.47 11.89
N ASP A 90 -2.12 -7.32 12.27
CA ASP A 90 -2.59 -6.50 13.39
C ASP A 90 -4.07 -6.08 13.23
N ARG A 91 -4.50 -5.77 12.01
CA ARG A 91 -5.88 -5.33 11.74
C ARG A 91 -6.89 -6.47 11.80
N LEU A 92 -6.53 -7.65 11.35
CA LEU A 92 -7.41 -8.81 11.48
C LEU A 92 -7.57 -9.23 12.94
N GLU A 93 -6.53 -9.06 13.77
CA GLU A 93 -6.63 -9.31 15.21
C GLU A 93 -7.47 -8.27 15.95
N ARG A 94 -7.51 -7.02 15.49
CA ARG A 94 -8.26 -5.92 16.12
C ARG A 94 -9.64 -5.67 15.50
N GLY A 95 -9.84 -6.09 14.26
CA GLY A 95 -11.07 -5.85 13.49
C GLY A 95 -12.25 -6.65 14.03
N THR A 96 -13.45 -6.13 13.79
CA THR A 96 -14.70 -6.71 14.31
C THR A 96 -15.43 -7.55 13.28
N ARG A 97 -15.27 -7.26 11.99
CA ARG A 97 -15.95 -7.98 10.90
C ARG A 97 -15.37 -9.39 10.67
N GLY A 98 -14.13 -9.65 11.10
CA GLY A 98 -13.36 -10.80 10.64
C GLY A 98 -12.76 -10.57 9.26
N GLY A 99 -12.44 -11.64 8.56
CA GLY A 99 -11.77 -11.60 7.26
C GLY A 99 -10.48 -12.39 7.27
N ASN A 100 -9.81 -12.41 6.13
CA ASN A 100 -8.55 -13.14 5.95
C ASN A 100 -7.57 -12.36 5.09
N ILE A 101 -6.29 -12.68 5.19
CA ILE A 101 -5.29 -12.32 4.20
C ILE A 101 -5.37 -13.37 3.09
N ALA A 102 -5.82 -12.97 1.91
CA ALA A 102 -6.02 -13.91 0.80
C ALA A 102 -4.76 -14.09 -0.04
N ALA A 103 -3.93 -13.06 -0.12
CA ALA A 103 -2.72 -13.08 -0.94
C ALA A 103 -1.72 -12.02 -0.48
N LEU A 104 -0.49 -12.15 -0.94
CA LEU A 104 0.44 -11.03 -1.03
C LEU A 104 0.04 -10.18 -2.23
N ARG A 105 -0.18 -8.88 -2.03
CA ARG A 105 -0.63 -7.94 -3.07
C ARG A 105 0.32 -7.89 -4.26
N ALA A 106 -0.20 -7.50 -5.41
CA ALA A 106 0.55 -7.37 -6.64
C ALA A 106 1.65 -6.30 -6.58
N ALA A 107 1.41 -5.18 -5.91
CA ALA A 107 2.38 -4.09 -5.81
C ALA A 107 3.52 -4.40 -4.82
N VAL A 108 4.76 -4.39 -5.31
CA VAL A 108 6.00 -4.43 -4.54
C VAL A 108 6.62 -3.04 -4.58
N ALA A 109 6.46 -2.27 -3.54
CA ALA A 109 6.89 -0.87 -3.53
C ALA A 109 8.00 -0.62 -2.53
N ALA A 110 8.90 0.31 -2.85
CA ALA A 110 9.88 0.81 -1.92
C ALA A 110 9.22 1.73 -0.89
N GLN A 111 9.70 1.64 0.35
CA GLN A 111 9.70 2.75 1.29
C GLN A 111 11.13 3.26 1.36
N ALA A 112 11.31 4.57 1.23
CA ALA A 112 12.62 5.20 1.33
C ALA A 112 12.62 6.24 2.44
N ILE A 113 13.73 6.31 3.19
CA ILE A 113 14.01 7.40 4.11
C ILE A 113 14.69 8.50 3.29
N LEU A 114 14.03 9.65 3.17
CA LEU A 114 14.52 10.83 2.46
C LEU A 114 14.91 11.94 3.44
N THR A 115 15.93 12.69 3.06
CA THR A 115 16.37 13.89 3.76
C THR A 115 16.83 14.97 2.77
N LEU A 116 16.78 16.24 3.21
CA LEU A 116 17.41 17.40 2.57
C LEU A 116 18.62 17.90 3.38
N ASP A 117 18.94 17.21 4.48
CA ASP A 117 20.05 17.58 5.37
C ASP A 117 21.33 16.86 4.93
N ASP A 118 22.28 17.61 4.35
CA ASP A 118 23.55 17.10 3.86
C ASP A 118 24.44 16.45 4.94
N LYS A 119 24.11 16.61 6.22
CA LYS A 119 24.80 15.93 7.32
C LYS A 119 24.34 14.49 7.54
N LEU A 120 23.23 14.09 6.94
CA LEU A 120 22.65 12.75 7.05
C LEU A 120 22.88 12.01 5.73
N GLN A 121 23.94 11.21 5.61
CA GLN A 121 24.32 10.57 4.36
C GLN A 121 24.09 9.06 4.35
N VAL A 122 24.16 8.42 5.51
CA VAL A 122 24.06 6.97 5.65
C VAL A 122 23.19 6.61 6.87
N PRO A 123 22.68 5.35 6.97
CA PRO A 123 21.84 4.96 8.09
C PRO A 123 22.42 5.21 9.49
N ARG A 124 23.76 5.18 9.65
CA ARG A 124 24.42 5.48 10.94
C ARG A 124 24.25 6.93 11.40
N ASP A 125 24.08 7.86 10.48
CA ASP A 125 23.87 9.27 10.81
C ASP A 125 22.49 9.53 11.41
N MET A 126 21.61 8.52 11.35
CA MET A 126 20.24 8.60 11.84
C MET A 126 20.09 8.28 13.34
N ALA A 127 21.20 8.04 14.07
CA ALA A 127 21.14 7.83 15.52
C ALA A 127 20.49 9.04 16.21
N ASP A 128 19.40 8.79 16.94
CA ASP A 128 18.56 9.79 17.64
C ASP A 128 17.93 10.88 16.74
N VAL A 129 17.99 10.74 15.42
CA VAL A 129 17.31 11.62 14.47
C VAL A 129 15.89 11.12 14.23
N PRO A 130 14.83 11.92 14.54
CA PRO A 130 13.46 11.49 14.31
C PRO A 130 13.15 11.34 12.81
N VAL A 131 12.62 10.17 12.44
CA VAL A 131 12.07 9.92 11.10
C VAL A 131 10.55 10.06 11.14
N MET A 132 10.02 10.94 10.31
CA MET A 132 8.58 11.14 10.26
C MET A 132 7.88 10.02 9.48
N VAL A 133 6.93 9.33 10.12
CA VAL A 133 6.22 8.16 9.64
C VAL A 133 4.71 8.29 9.87
N GLN A 134 3.92 7.44 9.23
CA GLN A 134 2.56 7.18 9.69
C GLN A 134 2.59 5.92 10.56
N GLU A 135 2.21 6.05 11.83
CA GLU A 135 2.25 4.96 12.80
C GLU A 135 1.45 3.74 12.35
N LEU A 136 1.94 2.54 12.69
CA LEU A 136 1.33 1.26 12.38
C LEU A 136 1.01 1.08 10.88
N THR A 137 1.91 1.55 10.02
CA THR A 137 1.86 1.35 8.57
C THR A 137 3.21 0.90 8.03
N GLY A 138 3.27 0.56 6.75
CA GLY A 138 4.53 0.20 6.09
C GLY A 138 5.64 1.22 6.29
N SER A 139 5.32 2.52 6.35
CA SER A 139 6.31 3.56 6.60
C SER A 139 6.94 3.49 7.99
N HIS A 140 6.18 3.07 9.00
CA HIS A 140 6.68 2.89 10.37
C HIS A 140 7.52 1.62 10.49
N TYR A 141 6.97 0.49 10.08
CA TYR A 141 7.64 -0.81 10.21
C TYR A 141 8.95 -0.85 9.42
N THR A 142 8.93 -0.40 8.16
CA THR A 142 10.14 -0.41 7.32
C THR A 142 11.20 0.58 7.80
N ALA A 143 10.83 1.75 8.35
CA ALA A 143 11.79 2.70 8.90
C ALA A 143 12.57 2.08 10.07
N ILE A 144 11.89 1.38 10.99
CA ILE A 144 12.55 0.67 12.08
C ILE A 144 13.52 -0.38 11.52
N GLN A 145 13.04 -1.24 10.59
CA GLN A 145 13.86 -2.30 10.01
C GLN A 145 15.09 -1.76 9.25
N MET A 146 14.96 -0.63 8.55
CA MET A 146 16.06 -0.01 7.83
C MET A 146 17.15 0.56 8.74
N LEU A 147 16.79 0.99 9.96
CA LEU A 147 17.69 1.72 10.84
C LEU A 147 18.25 0.87 12.00
N GLU A 148 17.45 -0.06 12.54
CA GLU A 148 17.82 -0.76 13.78
C GLU A 148 19.14 -1.53 13.70
N SER A 149 19.50 -2.06 12.53
CA SER A 149 20.77 -2.75 12.32
C SER A 149 21.98 -1.81 12.25
N ALA A 150 21.74 -0.53 11.93
CA ALA A 150 22.80 0.46 11.75
C ALA A 150 23.07 1.29 13.01
N VAL A 151 22.04 1.60 13.80
CA VAL A 151 22.13 2.50 14.96
C VAL A 151 21.75 1.85 16.29
N GLY A 152 21.21 0.62 16.29
CA GLY A 152 20.62 0.00 17.47
C GLY A 152 19.18 0.46 17.71
N ALA A 153 18.34 -0.43 18.25
CA ALA A 153 16.92 -0.17 18.43
C ALA A 153 16.62 1.04 19.36
N GLU A 154 17.45 1.24 20.37
CA GLU A 154 17.36 2.34 21.35
C GLU A 154 17.59 3.73 20.72
N HIS A 155 18.33 3.80 19.63
CA HIS A 155 18.64 5.03 18.90
C HIS A 155 17.71 5.28 17.70
N VAL A 156 16.78 4.37 17.40
CA VAL A 156 15.77 4.57 16.37
C VAL A 156 14.65 5.45 16.92
N LYS A 157 14.48 6.64 16.34
CA LYS A 157 13.44 7.61 16.77
C LYS A 157 12.42 7.80 15.66
N MET A 158 11.14 7.71 16.02
CA MET A 158 10.02 7.93 15.12
C MET A 158 9.21 9.15 15.53
N GLN A 159 8.72 9.88 14.52
CA GLN A 159 7.85 11.05 14.69
C GLN A 159 6.56 10.83 13.90
N LYS A 160 5.39 11.15 14.49
CA LYS A 160 4.10 11.11 13.79
C LYS A 160 4.04 12.15 12.68
N GLY A 161 3.65 11.76 11.46
CA GLY A 161 3.63 12.63 10.30
C GLY A 161 2.44 12.45 9.35
N GLY A 162 1.52 11.55 9.65
CA GLY A 162 0.34 11.32 8.82
C GLY A 162 0.65 10.76 7.42
N LEU A 163 -0.13 11.18 6.42
CA LEU A 163 -0.03 10.70 5.03
C LEU A 163 1.29 11.14 4.34
N PRO A 164 1.70 10.45 3.25
CA PRO A 164 2.97 10.76 2.56
C PRO A 164 3.11 12.21 2.12
N GLN A 165 2.05 12.83 1.60
CA GLN A 165 2.06 14.24 1.18
C GLN A 165 2.30 15.21 2.34
N ALA A 166 1.76 14.93 3.53
CA ALA A 166 2.00 15.74 4.71
C ALA A 166 3.45 15.64 5.18
N ARG A 167 4.02 14.43 5.20
CA ARG A 167 5.43 14.21 5.52
C ARG A 167 6.35 14.91 4.52
N TYR A 168 6.01 14.80 3.22
CA TYR A 168 6.78 15.47 2.18
C TYR A 168 6.76 17.01 2.34
N ALA A 169 5.60 17.58 2.65
CA ALA A 169 5.50 19.02 2.96
C ALA A 169 6.34 19.41 4.20
N ALA A 170 6.36 18.57 5.23
CA ALA A 170 7.19 18.78 6.42
C ALA A 170 8.69 18.75 6.11
N LEU A 171 9.14 17.84 5.22
CA LEU A 171 10.52 17.81 4.74
C LEU A 171 10.87 19.12 3.99
N LYS A 172 10.04 19.55 3.05
CA LYS A 172 10.24 20.76 2.26
C LYS A 172 10.27 22.04 3.09
N SER A 173 9.51 22.09 4.17
CA SER A 173 9.49 23.25 5.08
C SER A 173 10.58 23.22 6.15
N GLY A 174 11.36 22.12 6.25
CA GLY A 174 12.33 21.91 7.33
C GLY A 174 11.71 21.51 8.68
N ALA A 175 10.40 21.27 8.75
CA ALA A 175 9.73 20.79 9.97
C ALA A 175 10.09 19.33 10.30
N ALA A 176 10.55 18.57 9.32
CA ALA A 176 11.12 17.24 9.51
C ALA A 176 12.50 17.17 8.85
N ARG A 177 13.50 16.62 9.56
CA ARG A 177 14.84 16.36 9.01
C ARG A 177 14.86 15.13 8.11
N ALA A 178 14.05 14.13 8.42
CA ALA A 178 13.92 12.90 7.64
C ALA A 178 12.48 12.39 7.63
N ILE A 179 12.08 11.81 6.52
CA ILE A 179 10.74 11.25 6.32
C ILE A 179 10.83 9.88 5.66
N THR A 180 9.84 9.03 5.88
CA THR A 180 9.67 7.81 5.07
C THR A 180 8.55 8.01 4.07
N VAL A 181 8.79 7.76 2.80
CA VAL A 181 7.80 7.86 1.72
C VAL A 181 7.92 6.73 0.72
N MET A 182 6.86 6.55 -0.09
CA MET A 182 6.80 5.72 -1.27
C MET A 182 6.60 6.59 -2.52
N GLU A 183 6.52 5.97 -3.69
CA GLU A 183 6.17 6.72 -4.91
C GLU A 183 4.74 7.32 -4.82
N PRO A 184 4.54 8.50 -5.39
CA PRO A 184 5.44 9.29 -6.24
C PRO A 184 6.42 10.19 -5.47
N PHE A 185 6.39 10.18 -4.13
CA PHE A 185 7.17 11.12 -3.31
C PHE A 185 8.66 10.80 -3.21
N ILE A 186 9.09 9.57 -3.58
CA ILE A 186 10.52 9.26 -3.73
C ILE A 186 11.06 10.02 -4.95
N SER A 187 10.46 9.82 -6.12
CA SER A 187 10.87 10.49 -7.36
C SER A 187 10.76 12.01 -7.25
N LEU A 188 9.69 12.52 -6.63
CA LEU A 188 9.52 13.95 -6.41
C LEU A 188 10.58 14.50 -5.46
N GLY A 189 10.91 13.80 -4.39
CA GLY A 189 11.94 14.19 -3.45
C GLY A 189 13.33 14.28 -4.10
N LEU A 190 13.68 13.26 -4.90
CA LEU A 190 14.94 13.25 -5.65
C LEU A 190 15.00 14.41 -6.67
N LYS A 191 13.91 14.70 -7.36
CA LYS A 191 13.78 15.86 -8.25
C LYS A 191 13.99 17.18 -7.53
N ASP A 192 13.54 17.28 -6.28
CA ASP A 192 13.66 18.48 -5.43
C ASP A 192 14.97 18.55 -4.63
N GLY A 193 15.93 17.65 -4.90
CA GLY A 193 17.26 17.64 -4.31
C GLY A 193 17.39 16.85 -3.00
N ALA A 194 16.36 16.15 -2.57
CA ALA A 194 16.50 15.21 -1.46
C ALA A 194 17.35 14.00 -1.86
N HIS A 195 17.98 13.34 -0.89
CA HIS A 195 18.68 12.08 -1.12
C HIS A 195 18.13 10.96 -0.23
N ILE A 196 18.42 9.73 -0.61
CA ILE A 196 17.95 8.52 0.06
C ILE A 196 19.00 8.09 1.08
N ILE A 197 18.60 7.96 2.35
CA ILE A 197 19.41 7.35 3.42
C ILE A 197 19.34 5.83 3.35
N ALA A 198 18.14 5.30 3.19
CA ALA A 198 17.89 3.88 3.05
C ALA A 198 16.59 3.65 2.27
N ALA A 199 16.51 2.51 1.60
CA ALA A 199 15.28 2.07 0.94
C ALA A 199 15.08 0.56 1.14
N SER A 200 13.85 0.16 1.37
CA SER A 200 13.45 -1.24 1.52
C SER A 200 12.22 -1.52 0.66
N PHE A 201 12.26 -2.65 -0.06
CA PHE A 201 11.09 -3.15 -0.77
C PHE A 201 10.30 -4.08 0.13
N TYR A 202 8.98 -3.95 0.09
CA TYR A 202 8.09 -4.83 0.82
C TYR A 202 6.83 -5.14 0.01
N ARG A 203 6.22 -6.27 0.30
CA ARG A 203 4.89 -6.62 -0.18
C ARG A 203 3.88 -6.45 0.96
N GLY A 204 2.65 -6.10 0.60
CA GLY A 204 1.56 -6.10 1.56
C GLY A 204 0.67 -7.32 1.41
N GLY A 205 -0.30 -7.45 2.30
CA GLY A 205 -1.38 -8.42 2.20
C GLY A 205 -2.62 -7.82 1.56
N GLU A 206 -3.36 -8.65 0.87
CA GLU A 206 -4.74 -8.39 0.44
C GLU A 206 -5.69 -8.92 1.52
N VAL A 207 -6.33 -8.02 2.26
CA VAL A 207 -7.35 -8.38 3.25
C VAL A 207 -8.69 -8.44 2.56
N ILE A 208 -9.40 -9.56 2.75
CA ILE A 208 -10.70 -9.82 2.13
C ILE A 208 -11.77 -10.15 3.15
N SER A 209 -12.99 -9.81 2.79
CA SER A 209 -14.21 -10.15 3.51
C SER A 209 -14.45 -11.66 3.53
N PRO A 210 -15.00 -12.20 4.63
CA PRO A 210 -15.48 -13.57 4.66
C PRO A 210 -16.66 -13.81 3.71
N ASP A 211 -17.30 -12.74 3.22
CA ASP A 211 -18.47 -12.83 2.33
C ASP A 211 -18.11 -13.16 0.87
N LEU A 212 -16.82 -12.98 0.49
CA LEU A 212 -16.34 -13.33 -0.85
C LEU A 212 -16.08 -14.84 -0.96
N THR A 213 -16.74 -15.48 -1.92
CA THR A 213 -16.53 -16.90 -2.18
C THR A 213 -15.12 -17.20 -2.72
N PRO A 214 -14.59 -18.41 -2.56
CA PRO A 214 -13.29 -18.78 -3.15
C PRO A 214 -13.24 -18.56 -4.67
N GLU A 215 -14.34 -18.80 -5.38
CA GLU A 215 -14.44 -18.61 -6.83
C GLU A 215 -14.36 -17.11 -7.20
N GLN A 216 -15.09 -16.26 -6.47
CA GLN A 216 -15.02 -14.79 -6.67
C GLN A 216 -13.61 -14.25 -6.42
N ARG A 217 -12.94 -14.73 -5.36
CA ARG A 217 -11.57 -14.36 -5.06
C ARG A 217 -10.62 -14.77 -6.18
N LYS A 218 -10.72 -16.01 -6.64
CA LYS A 218 -9.88 -16.51 -7.75
C LYS A 218 -10.09 -15.67 -9.00
N THR A 219 -11.33 -15.42 -9.39
CA THR A 219 -11.67 -14.62 -10.57
C THR A 219 -11.13 -13.19 -10.45
N TYR A 220 -11.24 -12.60 -9.26
CA TYR A 220 -10.70 -11.26 -8.98
C TYR A 220 -9.18 -11.22 -9.17
N TYR A 221 -8.45 -12.17 -8.56
CA TYR A 221 -6.98 -12.19 -8.66
C TYR A 221 -6.46 -12.59 -10.04
N ASP A 222 -7.17 -13.43 -10.77
CA ASP A 222 -6.82 -13.74 -12.16
C ASP A 222 -6.89 -12.45 -13.02
N ALA A 223 -7.95 -11.66 -12.90
CA ALA A 223 -8.09 -10.40 -13.61
C ALA A 223 -7.08 -9.32 -13.13
N GLU A 224 -6.78 -9.27 -11.83
CA GLU A 224 -5.72 -8.39 -11.30
C GLU A 224 -4.34 -8.77 -11.86
N ASN A 225 -4.05 -10.07 -12.02
CA ASN A 225 -2.81 -10.55 -12.61
C ASN A 225 -2.69 -10.18 -14.09
N GLU A 226 -3.78 -10.21 -14.86
CA GLU A 226 -3.79 -9.68 -16.24
C GLU A 226 -3.47 -8.18 -16.25
N ALA A 227 -4.00 -7.39 -15.32
CA ALA A 227 -3.65 -5.99 -15.19
C ALA A 227 -2.16 -5.79 -14.86
N VAL A 228 -1.57 -6.63 -14.02
CA VAL A 228 -0.12 -6.64 -13.75
C VAL A 228 0.68 -6.86 -15.02
N ASP A 229 0.26 -7.77 -15.88
CA ASP A 229 0.94 -8.03 -17.16
C ASP A 229 0.89 -6.81 -18.08
N LEU A 230 -0.26 -6.13 -18.17
CA LEU A 230 -0.39 -4.88 -18.93
C LEU A 230 0.50 -3.76 -18.35
N ILE A 231 0.54 -3.60 -17.03
CA ILE A 231 1.41 -2.61 -16.37
C ILE A 231 2.89 -2.92 -16.65
N ASN A 232 3.28 -4.18 -16.61
CA ASN A 232 4.67 -4.58 -16.87
C ASN A 232 5.05 -4.43 -18.34
N ALA A 233 4.11 -4.58 -19.27
CA ALA A 233 4.33 -4.35 -20.69
C ALA A 233 4.54 -2.87 -21.01
N ASP A 234 3.75 -1.97 -20.42
CA ASP A 234 3.89 -0.52 -20.59
C ASP A 234 3.50 0.24 -19.30
N PHE A 235 4.45 0.34 -18.37
CA PHE A 235 4.26 1.04 -17.11
C PHE A 235 3.88 2.52 -17.28
N TYR A 236 4.52 3.20 -18.24
CA TYR A 236 4.35 4.64 -18.38
C TYR A 236 2.98 5.03 -18.96
N LYS A 237 2.28 4.10 -19.61
CA LYS A 237 0.87 4.28 -19.99
C LYS A 237 0.00 4.59 -18.76
N TYR A 238 0.28 3.93 -17.64
CA TYR A 238 -0.54 3.99 -16.41
C TYR A 238 0.10 4.84 -15.30
N ALA A 239 1.34 5.31 -15.45
CA ALA A 239 2.08 6.05 -14.42
C ALA A 239 1.37 7.35 -13.98
N HIS A 240 0.50 7.90 -14.83
CA HIS A 240 -0.28 9.10 -14.52
C HIS A 240 -1.20 8.93 -13.30
N HIS A 241 -1.72 7.73 -13.05
CA HIS A 241 -2.51 7.43 -11.85
C HIS A 241 -1.67 7.62 -10.57
N VAL A 242 -0.42 7.17 -10.59
CA VAL A 242 0.49 7.29 -9.43
C VAL A 242 0.92 8.75 -9.25
N THR A 243 1.30 9.44 -10.33
CA THR A 243 1.78 10.82 -10.25
C THR A 243 0.68 11.84 -9.95
N ALA A 244 -0.60 11.50 -10.11
CA ALA A 244 -1.72 12.36 -9.74
C ALA A 244 -1.64 12.82 -8.26
N HIS A 245 -1.09 11.98 -7.35
CA HIS A 245 -0.86 12.35 -5.95
C HIS A 245 0.19 13.44 -5.75
N ALA A 246 1.07 13.67 -6.73
CA ALA A 246 2.02 14.78 -6.72
C ALA A 246 1.41 16.10 -7.23
N LYS A 247 0.09 16.13 -7.53
CA LYS A 247 -0.67 17.35 -7.91
C LYS A 247 0.01 18.18 -8.99
N GLY A 248 0.57 17.52 -10.02
CA GLY A 248 1.25 18.15 -11.14
C GLY A 248 2.75 18.46 -10.93
N ALA A 249 3.29 18.28 -9.72
CA ALA A 249 4.71 18.52 -9.45
C ALA A 249 5.63 17.45 -10.05
N LEU A 250 5.09 16.27 -10.39
CA LEU A 250 5.82 15.18 -11.04
C LEU A 250 5.04 14.70 -12.27
N LYS A 251 5.71 14.63 -13.44
CA LYS A 251 5.12 14.09 -14.66
C LYS A 251 5.22 12.56 -14.68
N PRO A 252 4.33 11.84 -15.42
CA PRO A 252 4.39 10.38 -15.52
C PRO A 252 5.75 9.82 -15.94
N ASN A 253 6.43 10.45 -16.89
CA ASN A 253 7.75 10.03 -17.37
C ASN A 253 8.91 10.39 -16.44
N GLU A 254 8.66 11.14 -15.37
CA GLU A 254 9.63 11.43 -14.29
C GLU A 254 9.52 10.43 -13.12
N LEU A 255 8.47 9.59 -13.11
CA LEU A 255 8.30 8.55 -12.10
C LEU A 255 9.32 7.43 -12.29
N SER A 256 10.11 7.15 -11.27
CA SER A 256 11.15 6.13 -11.36
C SER A 256 10.59 4.71 -11.20
N ARG A 257 10.79 3.88 -12.23
CA ARG A 257 10.49 2.44 -12.18
C ARG A 257 11.35 1.70 -11.15
N ALA A 258 12.46 2.28 -10.71
CA ALA A 258 13.37 1.63 -9.75
C ALA A 258 12.71 1.37 -8.39
N PHE A 259 11.71 2.17 -7.99
CA PHE A 259 11.11 2.12 -6.65
C PHE A 259 9.74 1.41 -6.60
N VAL A 260 9.25 0.90 -7.73
CA VAL A 260 8.00 0.14 -7.78
C VAL A 260 8.10 -1.01 -8.77
N ARG A 261 7.54 -2.14 -8.40
CA ARG A 261 7.45 -3.33 -9.24
C ARG A 261 6.07 -3.94 -9.06
N TYR A 262 5.56 -4.58 -10.11
CA TYR A 262 4.31 -5.30 -10.05
C TYR A 262 4.58 -6.77 -10.38
N LYS A 263 4.08 -7.65 -9.53
CA LYS A 263 4.16 -9.10 -9.64
C LYS A 263 2.75 -9.65 -9.53
N HIS A 264 2.50 -10.81 -10.07
CA HIS A 264 1.26 -11.52 -9.80
C HIS A 264 1.06 -11.66 -8.29
N VAL A 265 -0.17 -11.64 -7.83
CA VAL A 265 -0.52 -11.96 -6.45
C VAL A 265 0.04 -13.34 -6.10
N ASP A 266 0.39 -13.54 -4.84
CA ASP A 266 1.08 -14.74 -4.38
C ASP A 266 0.53 -15.18 -3.03
N TYR A 267 0.65 -16.46 -2.72
CA TYR A 267 0.25 -16.99 -1.43
C TYR A 267 1.14 -16.43 -0.31
N TYR A 268 0.54 -16.07 0.80
CA TYR A 268 1.29 -15.62 1.97
C TYR A 268 1.66 -16.85 2.81
N ASP A 269 2.82 -17.41 2.54
CA ASP A 269 3.29 -18.64 3.18
C ASP A 269 3.54 -18.48 4.70
N VAL A 270 3.50 -19.61 5.40
CA VAL A 270 3.64 -19.65 6.86
C VAL A 270 4.99 -19.12 7.35
N THR A 271 6.05 -19.28 6.57
CA THR A 271 7.41 -18.84 6.96
C THR A 271 7.51 -17.31 6.91
N ALA A 272 6.98 -16.70 5.84
CA ALA A 272 6.93 -15.25 5.68
C ALA A 272 6.01 -14.61 6.74
N PHE A 273 4.84 -15.22 6.99
CA PHE A 273 3.92 -14.78 8.04
C PHE A 273 4.58 -14.82 9.43
N ASN A 274 5.15 -15.95 9.83
CA ASN A 274 5.78 -16.10 11.13
C ASN A 274 6.92 -15.11 11.33
N ARG A 275 7.76 -14.90 10.30
CA ARG A 275 8.85 -13.92 10.35
C ARG A 275 8.34 -12.50 10.61
N ALA A 276 7.28 -12.08 9.92
CA ALA A 276 6.67 -10.77 10.13
C ALA A 276 6.07 -10.66 11.54
N TYR A 277 5.33 -11.68 11.94
CA TYR A 277 4.60 -11.70 13.21
C TYR A 277 5.53 -11.78 14.44
N ASP A 278 6.55 -12.64 14.38
CA ASP A 278 7.55 -12.77 15.46
C ASP A 278 8.38 -11.48 15.61
N TRP A 279 8.69 -10.81 14.49
CA TRP A 279 9.35 -9.51 14.53
C TRP A 279 8.47 -8.44 15.22
N MET A 280 7.15 -8.44 14.98
CA MET A 280 6.21 -7.55 15.66
C MET A 280 6.11 -7.84 17.15
N LYS A 281 5.95 -9.10 17.52
CA LYS A 281 5.86 -9.55 18.94
C LYS A 281 7.12 -9.20 19.71
N ALA A 282 8.29 -9.45 19.15
CA ALA A 282 9.56 -9.13 19.79
C ALA A 282 9.75 -7.63 20.10
N ARG A 283 8.95 -6.75 19.48
CA ARG A 283 8.96 -5.29 19.69
C ARG A 283 7.74 -4.75 20.42
N GLY A 284 6.90 -5.63 20.94
CA GLY A 284 5.66 -5.22 21.59
C GLY A 284 4.66 -4.51 20.65
N MET A 285 4.77 -4.76 19.32
CA MET A 285 3.89 -4.17 18.31
C MET A 285 2.64 -5.01 18.04
N SER A 286 2.59 -6.23 18.55
CA SER A 286 1.42 -7.11 18.58
C SER A 286 1.42 -7.90 19.87
N GLU A 287 0.26 -7.99 20.49
CA GLU A 287 -0.02 -8.84 21.66
C GLU A 287 -0.83 -10.09 21.28
N GLY A 288 -1.17 -10.22 20.00
CA GLY A 288 -2.00 -11.29 19.48
C GLY A 288 -1.34 -12.67 19.57
N GLN A 289 -2.18 -13.70 19.52
CA GLN A 289 -1.78 -15.11 19.60
C GLN A 289 -2.22 -15.90 18.36
N SER A 290 -2.59 -15.18 17.28
CA SER A 290 -3.11 -15.81 16.07
C SER A 290 -2.05 -16.66 15.37
N GLN A 291 -2.51 -17.74 14.75
CA GLN A 291 -1.68 -18.57 13.88
C GLN A 291 -1.97 -18.26 12.43
N HIS A 292 -1.02 -18.56 11.55
CA HIS A 292 -1.15 -18.39 10.11
C HIS A 292 -2.50 -18.95 9.57
N ALA A 293 -2.84 -20.19 9.92
CA ALA A 293 -4.04 -20.85 9.42
C ALA A 293 -5.37 -20.18 9.90
N ALA A 294 -5.32 -19.32 10.90
CA ALA A 294 -6.50 -18.57 11.36
C ALA A 294 -6.69 -17.26 10.59
N LEU A 295 -5.61 -16.69 10.06
CA LEU A 295 -5.64 -15.37 9.41
C LEU A 295 -5.43 -15.43 7.88
N VAL A 296 -4.79 -16.48 7.37
CA VAL A 296 -4.44 -16.59 5.94
C VAL A 296 -5.28 -17.69 5.30
N VAL A 297 -5.83 -17.40 4.13
CA VAL A 297 -6.55 -18.37 3.29
C VAL A 297 -5.84 -18.55 1.96
N GLY A 298 -5.89 -19.77 1.42
CA GLY A 298 -5.38 -20.11 0.09
C GLY A 298 -6.45 -20.08 -0.98
#